data_5ed13b68db95184224ecdd55eea99a2e
#
_entry.id   5ed13b68db95184224ecdd55eea99a2e
#
_cell.length_a   1.000
_cell.length_b   1.000
_cell.length_c   1.000
_cell.angle_alpha   90.00
_cell.angle_beta   90.00
_cell.angle_gamma   90.00
#
_symmetry.space_group_name_H-M   'P 1'
#
loop_
_entity.id
_entity.type
_entity.pdbx_description
1 polymer ?
#
loop_
_entity_poly.entity_id
_entity_poly.type
_entity_poly.pdbx_seq_one_letter_code
_entity_poly.pdbx_strand_id
1 'polypeptide(L)'
;MGRVLVHLHGRAKNASFRASISEYANRLSSSGVSLVEHRNKTDPKTYLKEISERYPGHSIILLQESGEELDSIQYSELFKKWSMQRNDTHLVVGPPGGFALTGMEHESLSLSKITLPHELAAVVLLEQLYRASTIIKGLPYHRP
;
A
#
# COMPACT_ATOMS: atom_id res chain seq x y z
N MET A 1 13.71 -11.27 -7.30
CA MET A 1 13.50 -10.30 -6.20
C MET A 1 12.12 -9.71 -6.31
N GLY A 2 11.40 -9.70 -5.23
CA GLY A 2 10.02 -9.22 -5.19
C GLY A 2 9.93 -7.71 -5.22
N ARG A 3 8.97 -7.20 -5.97
CA ARG A 3 8.62 -5.77 -5.97
C ARG A 3 7.39 -5.56 -5.10
N VAL A 4 7.15 -4.33 -4.70
CA VAL A 4 5.93 -3.94 -4.00
C VAL A 4 5.13 -3.04 -4.92
N LEU A 5 3.89 -3.42 -5.21
CA LEU A 5 2.97 -2.61 -6.00
C LEU A 5 1.89 -2.06 -5.06
N VAL A 6 1.74 -0.75 -5.05
CA VAL A 6 0.71 -0.07 -4.26
C VAL A 6 -0.44 0.28 -5.19
N HIS A 7 -1.59 -0.31 -4.94
CA HIS A 7 -2.79 -0.10 -5.74
C HIS A 7 -3.70 0.94 -5.10
N LEU A 8 -4.11 1.93 -5.88
CA LEU A 8 -5.04 2.97 -5.47
C LEU A 8 -6.34 2.84 -6.24
N HIS A 9 -7.45 3.10 -5.55
CA HIS A 9 -8.78 3.12 -6.17
C HIS A 9 -9.01 4.50 -6.81
N GLY A 10 -8.38 4.70 -7.95
CA GLY A 10 -8.44 5.94 -8.69
C GLY A 10 -7.30 6.89 -8.36
N ARG A 11 -7.20 7.94 -9.15
CA ARG A 11 -6.25 9.01 -8.94
C ARG A 11 -6.75 9.95 -7.85
N ALA A 12 -5.87 10.42 -6.97
CA ALA A 12 -6.24 11.37 -5.93
C ALA A 12 -6.82 12.65 -6.55
N LYS A 13 -7.97 13.10 -6.03
CA LYS A 13 -8.64 14.33 -6.49
C LYS A 13 -8.14 15.55 -5.75
N ASN A 14 -7.75 15.41 -4.48
CA ASN A 14 -7.19 16.49 -3.70
C ASN A 14 -5.78 16.80 -4.16
N ALA A 15 -5.51 18.05 -4.55
CA ALA A 15 -4.23 18.45 -5.11
C ALA A 15 -3.06 18.23 -4.13
N SER A 16 -3.28 18.47 -2.84
CA SER A 16 -2.25 18.30 -1.82
C SER A 16 -1.90 16.82 -1.63
N PHE A 17 -2.89 15.95 -1.57
CA PHE A 17 -2.65 14.51 -1.45
C PHE A 17 -2.01 13.94 -2.72
N ARG A 18 -2.44 14.41 -3.89
CA ARG A 18 -1.84 14.02 -5.16
C ARG A 18 -0.35 14.36 -5.21
N ALA A 19 0.00 15.57 -4.77
CA ALA A 19 1.39 16.00 -4.74
C ALA A 19 2.23 15.15 -3.79
N SER A 20 1.69 14.84 -2.60
CA SER A 20 2.38 13.99 -1.61
C SER A 20 2.55 12.57 -2.12
N ILE A 21 1.52 12.00 -2.75
CA ILE A 21 1.59 10.66 -3.35
C ILE A 21 2.69 10.61 -4.40
N SER A 22 2.73 11.60 -5.30
CA SER A 22 3.75 11.68 -6.35
C SER A 22 5.15 11.81 -5.78
N GLU A 23 5.33 12.63 -4.74
CA GLU A 23 6.63 12.82 -4.13
C GLU A 23 7.17 11.53 -3.51
N TYR A 24 6.38 10.85 -2.69
CA TYR A 24 6.83 9.59 -2.08
C TYR A 24 6.99 8.47 -3.10
N ALA A 25 6.11 8.39 -4.09
CA ALA A 25 6.25 7.41 -5.17
C ALA A 25 7.58 7.61 -5.93
N ASN A 26 7.94 8.86 -6.20
CA ASN A 26 9.21 9.18 -6.86
C ASN A 26 10.40 8.78 -5.99
N ARG A 27 10.36 9.07 -4.69
CA ARG A 27 11.42 8.67 -3.76
C ARG A 27 11.58 7.15 -3.68
N LEU A 28 10.49 6.40 -3.87
CA LEU A 28 10.45 4.95 -3.78
C LEU A 28 10.80 4.23 -5.09
N SER A 29 10.91 4.95 -6.19
CA SER A 29 11.13 4.34 -7.52
C SER A 29 12.39 3.47 -7.58
N SER A 30 13.44 3.85 -6.87
CA SER A 30 14.69 3.09 -6.80
C SER A 30 14.65 1.96 -5.76
N SER A 31 13.60 1.86 -4.96
CA SER A 31 13.45 0.87 -3.90
C SER A 31 12.53 -0.28 -4.27
N GLY A 32 12.17 -0.41 -5.54
CA GLY A 32 11.33 -1.51 -6.02
C GLY A 32 9.85 -1.35 -5.71
N VAL A 33 9.39 -0.13 -5.48
CA VAL A 33 7.96 0.17 -5.25
C VAL A 33 7.39 0.88 -6.47
N SER A 34 6.24 0.40 -6.94
CA SER A 34 5.50 1.01 -8.05
C SER A 34 4.08 1.36 -7.61
N LEU A 35 3.54 2.43 -8.16
CA LEU A 35 2.19 2.88 -7.91
C LEU A 35 1.29 2.46 -9.09
N VAL A 36 0.14 1.89 -8.80
CA VAL A 36 -0.85 1.50 -9.81
C VAL A 36 -2.17 2.20 -9.49
N GLU A 37 -2.59 3.10 -10.36
CA GLU A 37 -3.85 3.82 -10.20
C GLU A 37 -4.93 3.14 -11.03
N HIS A 38 -6.00 2.68 -10.38
CA HIS A 38 -7.14 2.04 -11.04
C HIS A 38 -8.22 3.08 -11.34
N ARG A 39 -9.26 2.67 -12.10
CA ARG A 39 -10.38 3.55 -12.37
C ARG A 39 -11.16 3.85 -11.09
N ASN A 40 -11.41 5.12 -10.83
CA ASN A 40 -12.05 5.56 -9.59
C ASN A 40 -13.55 5.24 -9.48
N LYS A 41 -14.19 4.73 -10.54
CA LYS A 41 -15.59 4.31 -10.53
C LYS A 41 -15.79 2.80 -10.44
N THR A 42 -14.68 2.05 -10.33
CA THR A 42 -14.75 0.59 -10.20
C THR A 42 -15.25 0.24 -8.79
N ASP A 43 -16.23 -0.68 -8.70
CA ASP A 43 -16.69 -1.11 -7.39
C ASP A 43 -15.61 -1.91 -6.65
N PRO A 44 -15.67 -2.01 -5.30
CA PRO A 44 -14.62 -2.65 -4.52
C PRO A 44 -14.35 -4.10 -4.90
N LYS A 45 -15.39 -4.86 -5.19
CA LYS A 45 -15.25 -6.28 -5.56
C LYS A 45 -14.55 -6.43 -6.90
N THR A 46 -14.94 -5.64 -7.90
CA THR A 46 -14.31 -5.63 -9.22
C THR A 46 -12.85 -5.18 -9.13
N TYR A 47 -12.57 -4.18 -8.32
CA TYR A 47 -11.22 -3.69 -8.05
C TYR A 47 -10.31 -4.83 -7.56
N LEU A 48 -10.73 -5.55 -6.52
CA LEU A 48 -9.96 -6.67 -5.99
C LEU A 48 -9.84 -7.82 -7.00
N LYS A 49 -10.93 -8.12 -7.71
CA LYS A 49 -10.96 -9.19 -8.70
C LYS A 49 -9.97 -8.92 -9.85
N GLU A 50 -9.93 -7.69 -10.35
CA GLU A 50 -9.00 -7.32 -11.41
C GLU A 50 -7.55 -7.52 -10.98
N ILE A 51 -7.20 -7.16 -9.75
CA ILE A 51 -5.86 -7.36 -9.21
C ILE A 51 -5.55 -8.86 -9.11
N SER A 52 -6.46 -9.65 -8.54
CA SER A 52 -6.27 -11.08 -8.35
C SER A 52 -6.11 -11.82 -9.67
N GLU A 53 -6.87 -11.45 -10.68
CA GLU A 53 -6.80 -12.10 -12.00
C GLU A 53 -5.56 -11.71 -12.78
N ARG A 54 -5.10 -10.48 -12.64
CA ARG A 54 -3.91 -10.00 -13.32
C ARG A 54 -2.62 -10.58 -12.73
N TYR A 55 -2.61 -10.87 -11.43
CA TYR A 55 -1.42 -11.33 -10.72
C TYR A 55 -1.68 -12.63 -9.98
N PRO A 56 -1.98 -13.73 -10.69
CA PRO A 56 -2.29 -14.99 -10.02
C PRO A 56 -1.07 -15.53 -9.26
N GLY A 57 -1.31 -15.97 -8.03
CA GLY A 57 -0.26 -16.51 -7.16
C GLY A 57 0.57 -15.48 -6.42
N HIS A 58 0.33 -14.18 -6.65
CA HIS A 58 1.00 -13.13 -5.90
C HIS A 58 0.32 -12.87 -4.55
N SER A 59 1.07 -12.35 -3.60
CA SER A 59 0.53 -11.95 -2.29
C SER A 59 -0.28 -10.67 -2.44
N ILE A 60 -1.52 -10.68 -1.97
CA ILE A 60 -2.40 -9.50 -1.97
C ILE A 60 -2.75 -9.18 -0.53
N ILE A 61 -2.41 -7.97 -0.09
CA ILE A 61 -2.61 -7.50 1.28
C ILE A 61 -3.47 -6.24 1.24
N LEU A 62 -4.59 -6.28 1.94
CA LEU A 62 -5.50 -5.13 2.01
C LEU A 62 -5.11 -4.21 3.16
N LEU A 63 -5.19 -2.91 2.95
CA LEU A 63 -5.03 -1.92 4.01
C LEU A 63 -6.41 -1.65 4.59
N GLN A 64 -6.65 -2.08 5.83
CA GLN A 64 -7.92 -1.91 6.54
C GLN A 64 -7.65 -1.69 8.03
N GLU A 65 -8.53 -0.93 8.69
CA GLU A 65 -8.41 -0.66 10.13
C GLU A 65 -8.45 -1.91 10.98
N SER A 66 -9.17 -2.94 10.52
CA SER A 66 -9.29 -4.24 11.20
C SER A 66 -8.11 -5.17 10.95
N GLY A 67 -7.15 -4.78 10.12
CA GLY A 67 -5.98 -5.59 9.84
C GLY A 67 -4.98 -5.62 11.00
N GLU A 68 -3.90 -6.38 10.79
CA GLU A 68 -2.81 -6.45 11.77
C GLU A 68 -2.14 -5.09 11.93
N GLU A 69 -2.08 -4.59 13.16
CA GLU A 69 -1.48 -3.30 13.50
C GLU A 69 0.02 -3.46 13.77
N LEU A 70 0.83 -2.69 13.07
CA LEU A 70 2.29 -2.76 13.16
C LEU A 70 2.88 -1.38 13.38
N ASP A 71 4.02 -1.33 14.06
CA ASP A 71 4.82 -0.10 14.14
C ASP A 71 5.73 0.05 12.91
N SER A 72 6.44 1.17 12.82
CA SER A 72 7.29 1.46 11.66
C SER A 72 8.45 0.48 11.50
N ILE A 73 9.01 0.00 12.61
CA ILE A 73 10.09 -0.99 12.57
C ILE A 73 9.58 -2.32 12.03
N GLN A 74 8.40 -2.76 12.47
CA GLN A 74 7.76 -3.97 11.96
C GLN A 74 7.43 -3.85 10.47
N TYR A 75 6.98 -2.68 10.00
CA TYR A 75 6.79 -2.44 8.58
C TYR A 75 8.11 -2.55 7.79
N SER A 76 9.22 -2.10 8.36
CA SER A 76 10.53 -2.23 7.70
C SER A 76 10.95 -3.69 7.59
N GLU A 77 10.66 -4.51 8.58
CA GLU A 77 10.94 -5.94 8.55
C GLU A 77 10.11 -6.65 7.47
N LEU A 78 8.83 -6.31 7.36
CA LEU A 78 7.97 -6.83 6.31
C LEU A 78 8.45 -6.40 4.92
N PHE A 79 8.79 -5.13 4.74
CA PHE A 79 9.29 -4.62 3.47
C PHE A 79 10.52 -5.39 3.02
N LYS A 80 11.44 -5.62 3.94
CA LYS A 80 12.64 -6.42 3.66
C LYS A 80 12.26 -7.84 3.23
N LYS A 81 11.33 -8.47 3.93
CA LYS A 81 10.83 -9.81 3.59
C LYS A 81 10.22 -9.84 2.21
N TRP A 82 9.35 -8.87 1.88
CA TRP A 82 8.70 -8.80 0.57
C TRP A 82 9.73 -8.63 -0.56
N SER A 83 10.75 -7.79 -0.35
CA SER A 83 11.78 -7.56 -1.36
C SER A 83 12.65 -8.79 -1.62
N MET A 84 12.69 -9.74 -0.69
CA MET A 84 13.43 -10.99 -0.82
C MET A 84 12.60 -12.13 -1.39
N GLN A 85 11.29 -11.96 -1.49
CA GLN A 85 10.41 -12.98 -2.05
C GLN A 85 10.55 -13.08 -3.57
N ARG A 86 10.17 -14.22 -4.12
CA ARG A 86 10.20 -14.46 -5.56
C ARG A 86 9.11 -13.67 -6.29
N ASN A 87 7.89 -13.71 -5.76
CA ASN A 87 6.76 -13.01 -6.35
C ASN A 87 6.61 -11.61 -5.76
N ASP A 88 5.94 -10.74 -6.51
CA ASP A 88 5.64 -9.39 -6.05
C ASP A 88 4.57 -9.41 -4.96
N THR A 89 4.58 -8.37 -4.13
CA THR A 89 3.57 -8.14 -3.09
C THR A 89 2.72 -6.95 -3.49
N HIS A 90 1.41 -7.12 -3.41
CA HIS A 90 0.44 -6.10 -3.78
C HIS A 90 -0.24 -5.55 -2.53
N LEU A 91 -0.03 -4.28 -2.25
CA LEU A 91 -0.68 -3.57 -1.16
C LEU A 91 -1.85 -2.79 -1.74
N VAL A 92 -3.05 -3.05 -1.27
CA VAL A 92 -4.26 -2.50 -1.87
C VAL A 92 -4.90 -1.50 -0.92
N VAL A 93 -4.86 -0.22 -1.31
CA VAL A 93 -5.54 0.84 -0.57
C VAL A 93 -7.01 0.82 -0.94
N GLY A 94 -7.88 0.86 0.05
CA GLY A 94 -9.31 0.73 -0.14
C GLY A 94 -9.96 1.90 -0.84
N PRO A 95 -11.09 1.63 -1.50
CA PRO A 95 -11.97 2.69 -2.00
C PRO A 95 -12.65 3.40 -0.83
N PRO A 96 -13.32 4.53 -1.08
CA PRO A 96 -14.21 5.12 -0.07
C PRO A 96 -15.20 4.07 0.41
N GLY A 97 -15.32 3.88 1.72
CA GLY A 97 -16.16 2.85 2.31
C GLY A 97 -15.48 1.50 2.54
N GLY A 98 -14.25 1.32 2.09
CA GLY A 98 -13.43 0.15 2.38
C GLY A 98 -13.85 -1.13 1.67
N PHE A 99 -13.45 -2.27 2.24
CA PHE A 99 -13.62 -3.61 1.64
C PHE A 99 -14.66 -4.49 2.31
N ALA A 100 -15.33 -4.01 3.35
CA ALA A 100 -16.21 -4.83 4.20
C ALA A 100 -17.32 -5.54 3.43
N LEU A 101 -17.81 -4.93 2.35
CA LEU A 101 -18.92 -5.46 1.56
C LEU A 101 -18.49 -6.35 0.39
N THR A 102 -17.21 -6.61 0.19
CA THR A 102 -16.74 -7.42 -0.93
C THR A 102 -16.98 -8.91 -0.72
N GLY A 103 -17.07 -9.36 0.53
CA GLY A 103 -17.15 -10.77 0.86
C GLY A 103 -15.90 -11.57 0.55
N MET A 104 -14.81 -10.89 0.15
CA MET A 104 -13.53 -11.54 -0.18
C MET A 104 -12.63 -11.52 1.03
N GLU A 105 -11.97 -12.66 1.29
CA GLU A 105 -11.00 -12.78 2.37
C GLU A 105 -9.60 -12.62 1.82
N HIS A 106 -8.83 -11.71 2.43
CA HIS A 106 -7.42 -11.48 2.13
C HIS A 106 -6.68 -11.16 3.41
N GLU A 107 -5.38 -11.38 3.39
CA GLU A 107 -4.50 -10.86 4.42
C GLU A 107 -4.65 -9.34 4.48
N SER A 108 -4.60 -8.75 5.66
CA SER A 108 -4.75 -7.30 5.81
C SER A 108 -3.80 -6.73 6.85
N LEU A 109 -3.41 -5.48 6.61
CA LEU A 109 -2.59 -4.69 7.53
C LEU A 109 -3.33 -3.40 7.87
N SER A 110 -3.16 -2.92 9.09
CA SER A 110 -3.73 -1.66 9.54
C SER A 110 -2.64 -0.59 9.58
N LEU A 111 -2.90 0.56 8.96
CA LEU A 111 -2.05 1.74 9.11
C LEU A 111 -2.30 2.41 10.45
N SER A 112 -3.52 2.30 10.95
CA SER A 112 -3.98 2.92 12.20
C SER A 112 -5.38 2.41 12.50
N LYS A 113 -5.78 2.49 13.76
CA LYS A 113 -7.16 2.18 14.17
C LYS A 113 -8.13 3.32 13.89
N ILE A 114 -7.65 4.53 13.66
CA ILE A 114 -8.51 5.63 13.24
C ILE A 114 -8.83 5.51 11.75
N THR A 115 -10.03 5.97 11.38
CA THR A 115 -10.44 5.97 9.97
C THR A 115 -9.75 7.10 9.24
N LEU A 116 -9.05 6.77 8.15
CA LEU A 116 -8.40 7.75 7.28
C LEU A 116 -9.15 7.85 5.97
N PRO A 117 -9.29 9.05 5.40
CA PRO A 117 -9.73 9.17 4.01
C PRO A 117 -8.81 8.33 3.11
N HIS A 118 -9.36 7.70 2.08
CA HIS A 118 -8.57 6.77 1.25
C HIS A 118 -7.34 7.44 0.61
N GLU A 119 -7.43 8.71 0.23
CA GLU A 119 -6.28 9.43 -0.33
C GLU A 119 -5.19 9.70 0.71
N LEU A 120 -5.59 10.03 1.94
CA LEU A 120 -4.63 10.18 3.03
C LEU A 120 -4.02 8.85 3.42
N ALA A 121 -4.80 7.77 3.42
CA ALA A 121 -4.28 6.43 3.67
C ALA A 121 -3.18 6.06 2.66
N ALA A 122 -3.35 6.43 1.39
CA ALA A 122 -2.33 6.23 0.38
C ALA A 122 -1.03 6.99 0.70
N VAL A 123 -1.15 8.24 1.12
CA VAL A 123 0.00 9.06 1.54
C VAL A 123 0.73 8.41 2.71
N VAL A 124 -0.02 8.00 3.75
CA VAL A 124 0.55 7.38 4.95
C VAL A 124 1.27 6.08 4.59
N LEU A 125 0.67 5.25 3.75
CA LEU A 125 1.29 4.00 3.32
C LEU A 125 2.60 4.26 2.58
N LEU A 126 2.60 5.16 1.61
CA LEU A 126 3.80 5.47 0.85
C LEU A 126 4.90 6.07 1.74
N GLU A 127 4.52 6.92 2.68
CA GLU A 127 5.47 7.47 3.65
C GLU A 127 6.09 6.35 4.50
N GLN A 128 5.29 5.41 4.98
CA GLN A 128 5.80 4.28 5.77
C GLN A 128 6.72 3.36 4.94
N LEU A 129 6.40 3.14 3.67
CA LEU A 129 7.28 2.38 2.78
C LEU A 129 8.60 3.10 2.53
N TYR A 130 8.57 4.43 2.36
CA TYR A 130 9.78 5.21 2.24
C TYR A 130 10.61 5.14 3.53
N ARG A 131 9.96 5.32 4.68
CA ARG A 131 10.58 5.18 6.00
C ARG A 131 11.24 3.80 6.15
N ALA A 132 10.52 2.74 5.78
CA ALA A 132 11.04 1.38 5.79
C ALA A 132 12.30 1.25 4.93
N SER A 133 12.30 1.82 3.73
CA SER A 133 13.46 1.78 2.84
C SER A 133 14.67 2.48 3.46
N THR A 134 14.46 3.60 4.16
CA THR A 134 15.54 4.33 4.83
C THR A 134 16.08 3.56 6.03
N ILE A 135 15.23 2.90 6.80
CA ILE A 135 15.64 2.06 7.92
C ILE A 135 16.53 0.91 7.43
N ILE A 136 16.11 0.23 6.37
CA ILE A 136 16.88 -0.88 5.78
C ILE A 136 18.26 -0.42 5.29
N LYS A 137 18.33 0.78 4.70
CA LYS A 137 19.58 1.35 4.17
C LYS A 137 20.43 2.04 5.24
N GLY A 138 19.93 2.17 6.46
CA GLY A 138 20.63 2.88 7.52
C GLY A 138 20.70 4.40 7.34
N LEU A 139 19.75 4.98 6.62
CA LEU A 139 19.71 6.42 6.40
C LEU A 139 19.01 7.16 7.55
N PRO A 140 19.40 8.42 7.85
CA PRO A 140 18.91 9.14 9.03
C PRO A 140 17.54 9.81 8.81
N TYR A 141 16.53 9.08 8.41
CA TYR A 141 15.17 9.60 8.21
C TYR A 141 14.27 9.26 9.40
N HIS A 142 14.29 7.99 9.85
CA HIS A 142 13.44 7.52 10.93
C HIS A 142 13.93 8.01 12.29
N ARG A 143 12.99 8.48 13.10
CA ARG A 143 13.23 8.83 14.51
C ARG A 143 12.25 8.05 15.37
N PRO A 144 12.75 7.20 16.27
CA PRO A 144 11.89 6.43 17.17
C PRO A 144 11.12 7.31 18.16
#